data_8e0ddb41943615778bd05f738477958b
#
_entry.id   8e0ddb41943615778bd05f738477958b
#
_cell.length_a   1.000
_cell.length_b   1.000
_cell.length_c   1.000
_cell.angle_alpha   90.00
_cell.angle_beta   90.00
_cell.angle_gamma   90.00
#
_symmetry.space_group_name_H-M   'P 1'
#
loop_
_entity.id
_entity.type
_entity.pdbx_description
1 polymer ?
#
loop_
_entity_poly.entity_id
_entity_poly.type
_entity_poly.pdbx_seq_one_letter_code
_entity_poly.pdbx_strand_id
1 'polypeptide(L)'
;EYSALRTDPAFHPGRCAAVWSGDTRLGTLGQIHPDVCAAYGLDGATYCAEIDVVLLHDLEGAEPVYTPLPRFPAITRDIAVVCDAAVPVGELTECIRKAEKNVLRGVKPFDVYTGVGIPEGKKSVAFSLELRADERTLTDEDSVNTVNRVLDALREKLDGVSRREKFRIR
;
A
#
# COMPACT_ATOMS: atom_id res chain seq x y z
N GLU A 1 9.57 -5.26 0.19
CA GLU A 1 8.31 -5.76 -0.40
C GLU A 1 7.73 -6.88 0.44
N TYR A 2 6.43 -7.18 0.25
CA TYR A 2 5.74 -8.22 1.00
C TYR A 2 4.96 -9.12 0.05
N SER A 3 5.02 -10.43 0.26
CA SER A 3 4.19 -11.41 -0.44
C SER A 3 3.42 -12.30 0.54
N ALA A 4 2.17 -12.64 0.23
CA ALA A 4 1.36 -13.49 1.09
C ALA A 4 2.03 -14.86 1.29
N LEU A 5 2.16 -15.31 2.54
CA LEU A 5 2.70 -16.62 2.91
C LEU A 5 1.61 -17.42 3.64
N ARG A 6 1.35 -18.65 3.19
CA ARG A 6 0.28 -19.51 3.75
C ARG A 6 0.77 -20.88 4.21
N THR A 7 2.05 -21.14 4.07
CA THR A 7 2.64 -22.47 4.27
C THR A 7 3.34 -22.64 5.61
N ASP A 8 3.52 -21.57 6.37
CA ASP A 8 4.18 -21.62 7.66
C ASP A 8 3.17 -21.95 8.77
N PRO A 9 3.26 -23.14 9.42
CA PRO A 9 2.29 -23.56 10.43
C PRO A 9 2.36 -22.76 11.74
N ALA A 10 3.43 -22.02 11.98
CA ALA A 10 3.56 -21.16 13.17
C ALA A 10 2.74 -19.88 13.06
N PHE A 11 2.34 -19.51 11.84
CA PHE A 11 1.61 -18.28 11.57
C PHE A 11 0.17 -18.54 11.11
N HIS A 12 -0.67 -17.55 11.30
CA HIS A 12 -2.05 -17.57 10.82
C HIS A 12 -2.08 -17.57 9.28
N PRO A 13 -2.77 -18.52 8.61
CA PRO A 13 -2.66 -18.74 7.16
C PRO A 13 -3.18 -17.58 6.29
N GLY A 14 -4.00 -16.68 6.86
CA GLY A 14 -4.51 -15.49 6.17
C GLY A 14 -3.86 -14.17 6.61
N ARG A 15 -2.88 -14.20 7.53
CA ARG A 15 -2.26 -13.00 8.12
C ARG A 15 -0.77 -13.16 8.30
N CYS A 16 -0.11 -13.71 7.29
CA CYS A 16 1.33 -13.93 7.25
C CYS A 16 1.88 -13.51 5.90
N ALA A 17 3.05 -12.92 5.89
CA ALA A 17 3.74 -12.47 4.70
C ALA A 17 5.24 -12.78 4.77
N ALA A 18 5.82 -13.12 3.63
CA ALA A 18 7.27 -13.11 3.45
C ALA A 18 7.74 -11.66 3.20
N VAL A 19 8.89 -11.32 3.76
CA VAL A 19 9.56 -10.01 3.62
C VAL A 19 10.68 -10.15 2.62
N TRP A 20 10.75 -9.23 1.65
CA TRP A 20 11.71 -9.26 0.56
C TRP A 20 12.44 -7.92 0.41
N SER A 21 13.67 -7.98 -0.05
CA SER A 21 14.44 -6.85 -0.58
C SER A 21 14.91 -7.23 -1.99
N GLY A 22 14.30 -6.61 -3.01
CA GLY A 22 14.45 -7.09 -4.39
C GLY A 22 14.05 -8.56 -4.50
N ASP A 23 14.96 -9.41 -4.99
CA ASP A 23 14.75 -10.85 -5.15
C ASP A 23 15.19 -11.69 -3.92
N THR A 24 15.70 -11.05 -2.87
CA THR A 24 16.19 -11.73 -1.66
C THR A 24 15.12 -11.76 -0.57
N ARG A 25 14.75 -12.96 -0.13
CA ARG A 25 13.84 -13.12 1.01
C ARG A 25 14.59 -12.88 2.31
N LEU A 26 14.14 -11.89 3.09
CA LEU A 26 14.72 -11.51 4.37
C LEU A 26 14.11 -12.24 5.56
N GLY A 27 12.87 -12.72 5.43
CA GLY A 27 12.20 -13.35 6.57
C GLY A 27 10.70 -13.45 6.41
N THR A 28 10.03 -13.56 7.55
CA THR A 28 8.58 -13.73 7.67
C THR A 28 8.03 -12.78 8.73
N LEU A 29 6.84 -12.26 8.52
CA LEU A 29 6.09 -11.53 9.54
C LEU A 29 4.60 -11.91 9.49
N GLY A 30 3.93 -11.88 10.63
CA GLY A 30 2.51 -12.18 10.65
C GLY A 30 1.94 -12.35 12.04
N GLN A 31 0.65 -12.68 12.08
CA GLN A 31 -0.02 -13.11 13.29
C GLN A 31 0.38 -14.55 13.59
N ILE A 32 0.75 -14.83 14.83
CA ILE A 32 1.01 -16.19 15.29
C ILE A 32 -0.30 -17.03 15.21
N HIS A 33 -0.15 -18.29 14.87
CA HIS A 33 -1.30 -19.20 14.78
C HIS A 33 -2.02 -19.27 16.14
N PRO A 34 -3.36 -19.22 16.19
CA PRO A 34 -4.10 -19.26 17.45
C PRO A 34 -3.76 -20.46 18.35
N ASP A 35 -3.54 -21.64 17.76
CA ASP A 35 -3.18 -22.85 18.53
C ASP A 35 -1.80 -22.73 19.16
N VAL A 36 -0.85 -22.06 18.48
CA VAL A 36 0.48 -21.78 19.03
C VAL A 36 0.35 -20.76 20.18
N CYS A 37 -0.44 -19.69 20.01
CA CYS A 37 -0.70 -18.74 21.09
C CYS A 37 -1.29 -19.45 22.32
N ALA A 38 -2.28 -20.30 22.11
CA ALA A 38 -2.91 -21.07 23.20
C ALA A 38 -1.91 -22.01 23.93
N ALA A 39 -1.01 -22.67 23.18
CA ALA A 39 0.00 -23.55 23.76
C ALA A 39 1.01 -22.81 24.65
N TYR A 40 1.28 -21.52 24.35
CA TYR A 40 2.17 -20.67 25.12
C TYR A 40 1.43 -19.76 26.14
N GLY A 41 0.12 -19.91 26.29
CA GLY A 41 -0.69 -19.10 27.21
C GLY A 41 -0.74 -17.61 26.81
N LEU A 42 -0.66 -17.30 25.52
CA LEU A 42 -0.76 -15.95 24.99
C LEU A 42 -2.22 -15.63 24.67
N ASP A 43 -2.74 -14.57 25.27
CA ASP A 43 -4.08 -14.08 24.99
C ASP A 43 -4.09 -13.08 23.84
N GLY A 44 -5.13 -13.20 22.98
CA GLY A 44 -5.37 -12.27 21.90
C GLY A 44 -4.51 -12.49 20.64
N ALA A 45 -4.52 -11.50 19.75
CA ALA A 45 -3.80 -11.55 18.48
C ALA A 45 -2.35 -11.11 18.69
N THR A 46 -1.43 -12.07 18.73
CA THR A 46 0.02 -11.81 18.83
C THR A 46 0.63 -11.76 17.45
N TYR A 47 1.47 -10.77 17.18
CA TYR A 47 2.21 -10.62 15.93
C TYR A 47 3.70 -10.72 16.19
N CYS A 48 4.42 -11.38 15.29
CA CYS A 48 5.87 -11.40 15.33
C CYS A 48 6.49 -11.30 13.92
N ALA A 49 7.79 -11.02 13.90
CA ALA A 49 8.62 -11.07 12.70
C ALA A 49 9.90 -11.82 13.01
N GLU A 50 10.32 -12.64 12.06
CA GLU A 50 11.63 -13.31 12.04
C GLU A 50 12.38 -12.80 10.81
N ILE A 51 13.51 -12.11 11.02
CA ILE A 51 14.28 -11.45 9.97
C ILE A 51 15.74 -11.93 10.06
N ASP A 52 16.30 -12.34 8.92
CA ASP A 52 17.72 -12.64 8.80
C ASP A 52 18.53 -11.33 8.79
N VAL A 53 19.18 -11.06 9.92
CA VAL A 53 19.94 -9.83 10.13
C VAL A 53 21.25 -9.84 9.34
N VAL A 54 21.84 -11.03 9.08
CA VAL A 54 23.05 -11.14 8.28
C VAL A 54 22.75 -10.80 6.82
N LEU A 55 21.70 -11.40 6.26
CA LEU A 55 21.25 -11.03 4.91
C LEU A 55 20.85 -9.56 4.81
N LEU A 56 20.21 -9.01 5.83
CA LEU A 56 19.85 -7.59 5.86
C LEU A 56 21.09 -6.70 5.83
N HIS A 57 22.14 -7.05 6.58
CA HIS A 57 23.42 -6.33 6.59
C HIS A 57 24.13 -6.43 5.24
N ASP A 58 24.19 -7.63 4.65
CA ASP A 58 24.85 -7.86 3.36
C ASP A 58 24.15 -7.15 2.18
N LEU A 59 22.87 -6.79 2.36
CA LEU A 59 22.09 -5.99 1.43
C LEU A 59 22.18 -4.49 1.72
N GLU A 60 23.15 -4.06 2.54
CA GLU A 60 23.38 -2.66 2.85
C GLU A 60 23.44 -1.83 1.55
N GLY A 61 22.53 -0.87 1.42
CA GLY A 61 22.38 -0.09 0.20
C GLY A 61 23.55 0.89 0.00
N ALA A 62 23.57 1.53 -1.16
CA ALA A 62 24.52 2.60 -1.46
C ALA A 62 24.47 3.68 -0.36
N GLU A 63 25.63 4.30 -0.09
CA GLU A 63 25.72 5.40 0.87
C GLU A 63 24.65 6.47 0.58
N PRO A 64 24.04 7.07 1.62
CA PRO A 64 23.05 8.11 1.46
C PRO A 64 23.60 9.27 0.63
N VAL A 65 23.04 9.51 -0.54
CA VAL A 65 23.39 10.65 -1.37
C VAL A 65 22.53 11.84 -1.01
N TYR A 66 23.15 12.99 -0.81
CA TYR A 66 22.42 14.24 -0.56
C TYR A 66 21.46 14.55 -1.70
N THR A 67 20.19 14.68 -1.36
CA THR A 67 19.15 15.14 -2.28
C THR A 67 18.75 16.57 -1.91
N PRO A 68 18.87 17.55 -2.82
CA PRO A 68 18.48 18.92 -2.54
C PRO A 68 17.03 19.04 -2.12
N LEU A 69 16.74 19.96 -1.21
CA LEU A 69 15.37 20.27 -0.85
C LEU A 69 14.58 20.76 -2.07
N PRO A 70 13.33 20.33 -2.22
CA PRO A 70 12.49 20.78 -3.32
C PRO A 70 12.30 22.29 -3.31
N ARG A 71 12.39 22.93 -4.47
CA ARG A 71 12.21 24.37 -4.62
C ARG A 71 10.74 24.80 -4.59
N PHE A 72 9.82 23.90 -5.00
CA PHE A 72 8.41 24.18 -5.09
C PHE A 72 7.61 23.34 -4.07
N PRO A 73 6.52 23.91 -3.51
CA PRO A 73 5.71 23.21 -2.54
C PRO A 73 4.97 22.03 -3.16
N ALA A 74 4.71 21.00 -2.37
CA ALA A 74 3.82 19.90 -2.75
C ALA A 74 2.36 20.25 -2.45
N ILE A 75 1.47 19.69 -3.24
CA ILE A 75 0.02 19.68 -3.02
C ILE A 75 -0.37 18.26 -2.60
N THR A 76 -1.12 18.12 -1.51
CA THR A 76 -1.67 16.83 -1.09
C THR A 76 -3.12 16.70 -1.55
N ARG A 77 -3.48 15.53 -2.08
CA ARG A 77 -4.86 15.18 -2.46
C ARG A 77 -5.19 13.79 -1.94
N ASP A 78 -6.35 13.68 -1.32
CA ASP A 78 -6.84 12.40 -0.81
C ASP A 78 -7.88 11.82 -1.74
N ILE A 79 -7.79 10.51 -1.97
CA ILE A 79 -8.75 9.74 -2.74
C ILE A 79 -9.18 8.51 -1.94
N ALA A 80 -10.42 8.07 -2.14
CA ALA A 80 -10.93 6.82 -1.59
C ALA A 80 -11.42 5.92 -2.72
N VAL A 81 -11.00 4.66 -2.69
CA VAL A 81 -11.27 3.65 -3.71
C VAL A 81 -11.99 2.47 -3.08
N VAL A 82 -13.18 2.15 -3.58
CA VAL A 82 -13.90 0.93 -3.18
C VAL A 82 -13.56 -0.19 -4.16
N CYS A 83 -13.08 -1.31 -3.63
CA CYS A 83 -12.68 -2.48 -4.41
C CYS A 83 -13.06 -3.77 -3.67
N ASP A 84 -12.90 -4.93 -4.33
CA ASP A 84 -13.08 -6.21 -3.67
C ASP A 84 -12.07 -6.39 -2.52
N ALA A 85 -12.52 -7.00 -1.42
CA ALA A 85 -11.69 -7.20 -0.23
C ALA A 85 -10.42 -8.02 -0.53
N ALA A 86 -10.47 -8.89 -1.55
CA ALA A 86 -9.34 -9.71 -1.97
C ALA A 86 -8.23 -8.94 -2.70
N VAL A 87 -8.52 -7.75 -3.26
CA VAL A 87 -7.51 -6.94 -4.00
C VAL A 87 -6.46 -6.42 -3.02
N PRO A 88 -5.17 -6.74 -3.19
CA PRO A 88 -4.11 -6.23 -2.32
C PRO A 88 -3.96 -4.71 -2.45
N VAL A 89 -3.78 -4.01 -1.31
CA VAL A 89 -3.55 -2.55 -1.30
C VAL A 89 -2.29 -2.19 -2.09
N GLY A 90 -1.26 -3.04 -2.05
CA GLY A 90 -0.04 -2.88 -2.83
C GLY A 90 -0.29 -2.78 -4.34
N GLU A 91 -1.22 -3.58 -4.88
CA GLU A 91 -1.57 -3.52 -6.29
C GLU A 91 -2.26 -2.21 -6.69
N LEU A 92 -3.10 -1.64 -5.81
CA LEU A 92 -3.70 -0.32 -6.01
C LEU A 92 -2.63 0.77 -5.98
N THR A 93 -1.70 0.70 -5.02
CA THR A 93 -0.57 1.61 -4.90
C THR A 93 0.30 1.61 -6.15
N GLU A 94 0.62 0.42 -6.68
CA GLU A 94 1.38 0.25 -7.92
C GLU A 94 0.64 0.82 -9.14
N CYS A 95 -0.67 0.60 -9.24
CA CYS A 95 -1.50 1.18 -10.29
C CYS A 95 -1.44 2.71 -10.25
N ILE A 96 -1.59 3.32 -9.08
CA ILE A 96 -1.50 4.77 -8.88
C ILE A 96 -0.13 5.30 -9.31
N ARG A 97 0.97 4.65 -8.88
CA ARG A 97 2.34 5.04 -9.24
C ARG A 97 2.61 4.95 -10.74
N LYS A 98 2.02 3.95 -11.42
CA LYS A 98 2.18 3.77 -12.86
C LYS A 98 1.36 4.79 -13.67
N ALA A 99 0.22 5.21 -13.15
CA ALA A 99 -0.68 6.14 -13.83
C ALA A 99 -0.10 7.56 -13.97
N GLU A 100 0.76 7.96 -13.00
CA GLU A 100 1.36 9.28 -13.02
C GLU A 100 2.79 9.23 -12.48
N LYS A 101 3.76 9.56 -13.33
CA LYS A 101 5.20 9.51 -12.98
C LYS A 101 5.84 10.89 -12.86
N ASN A 102 5.23 11.91 -13.48
CA ASN A 102 5.87 13.22 -13.62
C ASN A 102 5.71 14.10 -12.39
N VAL A 103 4.50 14.12 -11.80
CA VAL A 103 4.18 15.01 -10.67
C VAL A 103 3.84 14.27 -9.39
N LEU A 104 3.58 12.96 -9.44
CA LEU A 104 3.32 12.15 -8.27
C LEU A 104 4.63 11.81 -7.56
N ARG A 105 4.84 12.33 -6.35
CA ARG A 105 6.03 12.11 -5.53
C ARG A 105 5.82 11.08 -4.43
N GLY A 106 4.60 10.97 -3.93
CA GLY A 106 4.25 10.03 -2.87
C GLY A 106 2.84 9.48 -2.99
N VAL A 107 2.68 8.20 -2.62
CA VAL A 107 1.38 7.53 -2.45
C VAL A 107 1.42 6.82 -1.12
N LYS A 108 0.55 7.22 -0.20
CA LYS A 108 0.46 6.64 1.13
C LYS A 108 -0.97 6.15 1.40
N PRO A 109 -1.22 4.84 1.49
CA PRO A 109 -2.48 4.36 2.04
C PRO A 109 -2.52 4.72 3.53
N PHE A 110 -3.64 5.27 4.00
CA PHE A 110 -3.77 5.69 5.40
C PHE A 110 -5.01 5.15 6.10
N ASP A 111 -5.99 4.61 5.35
CA ASP A 111 -7.16 3.97 5.92
C ASP A 111 -7.66 2.81 5.05
N VAL A 112 -8.16 1.75 5.71
CA VAL A 112 -8.85 0.62 5.07
C VAL A 112 -10.12 0.33 5.88
N TYR A 113 -11.28 0.59 5.28
CA TYR A 113 -12.57 0.48 5.94
C TYR A 113 -13.46 -0.59 5.29
N THR A 114 -14.09 -1.42 6.12
CA THR A 114 -15.00 -2.51 5.72
C THR A 114 -16.31 -2.48 6.50
N GLY A 115 -16.78 -1.29 6.86
CA GLY A 115 -17.96 -1.12 7.72
C GLY A 115 -19.22 -0.69 6.96
N VAL A 116 -20.15 -0.10 7.71
CA VAL A 116 -21.43 0.39 7.20
C VAL A 116 -21.23 1.35 6.02
N GLY A 117 -21.97 1.11 4.92
CA GLY A 117 -21.88 1.90 3.70
C GLY A 117 -20.93 1.33 2.64
N ILE A 118 -20.20 0.25 2.95
CA ILE A 118 -19.41 -0.53 1.99
C ILE A 118 -20.16 -1.85 1.71
N PRO A 119 -20.34 -2.23 0.43
CA PRO A 119 -20.99 -3.50 0.08
C PRO A 119 -20.25 -4.70 0.67
N GLU A 120 -21.00 -5.78 0.94
CA GLU A 120 -20.41 -7.03 1.42
C GLU A 120 -19.36 -7.57 0.44
N GLY A 121 -18.24 -8.07 0.96
CA GLY A 121 -17.11 -8.55 0.16
C GLY A 121 -16.21 -7.44 -0.40
N LYS A 122 -16.49 -6.16 -0.10
CA LYS A 122 -15.68 -5.03 -0.54
C LYS A 122 -15.02 -4.29 0.63
N LYS A 123 -14.02 -3.47 0.28
CA LYS A 123 -13.35 -2.54 1.19
C LYS A 123 -13.15 -1.19 0.52
N SER A 124 -13.12 -0.14 1.33
CA SER A 124 -12.69 1.20 0.92
C SER A 124 -11.26 1.41 1.37
N VAL A 125 -10.39 1.81 0.45
CA VAL A 125 -8.99 2.14 0.75
C VAL A 125 -8.78 3.62 0.47
N ALA A 126 -8.31 4.36 1.47
CA ALA A 126 -7.99 5.77 1.35
C ALA A 126 -6.48 5.98 1.13
N PHE A 127 -6.15 6.80 0.15
CA PHE A 127 -4.79 7.16 -0.22
C PHE A 127 -4.59 8.66 -0.13
N SER A 128 -3.44 9.08 0.38
CA SER A 128 -2.94 10.44 0.27
C SER A 128 -1.89 10.49 -0.82
N LEU A 129 -2.10 11.36 -1.80
CA LEU A 129 -1.24 11.58 -2.96
C LEU A 129 -0.46 12.87 -2.76
N GLU A 130 0.87 12.79 -2.77
CA GLU A 130 1.74 13.96 -2.76
C GLU A 130 2.12 14.30 -4.20
N LEU A 131 1.73 15.49 -4.64
CA LEU A 131 1.92 15.98 -5.99
C LEU A 131 2.88 17.18 -5.98
N ARG A 132 3.94 17.15 -6.80
CA ARG A 132 4.90 18.26 -6.95
C ARG A 132 5.57 18.21 -8.31
N ALA A 133 5.69 19.36 -8.97
CA ALA A 133 6.57 19.53 -10.12
C ALA A 133 7.93 20.08 -9.68
N ASP A 134 8.99 19.76 -10.43
CA ASP A 134 10.36 20.19 -10.12
C ASP A 134 10.68 21.59 -10.69
N GLU A 135 9.90 22.05 -11.68
CA GLU A 135 10.18 23.27 -12.44
C GLU A 135 9.21 24.42 -12.12
N ARG A 136 8.05 24.15 -11.50
CA ARG A 136 7.04 25.17 -11.17
C ARG A 136 6.13 24.73 -10.02
N THR A 137 5.41 25.68 -9.45
CA THR A 137 4.30 25.36 -8.55
C THR A 137 3.14 24.77 -9.35
N LEU A 138 2.55 23.69 -8.86
CA LEU A 138 1.34 23.10 -9.45
C LEU A 138 0.12 24.01 -9.20
N THR A 139 -0.75 24.09 -10.19
CA THR A 139 -2.07 24.72 -10.05
C THR A 139 -3.11 23.72 -9.52
N ASP A 140 -4.26 24.23 -9.09
CA ASP A 140 -5.39 23.36 -8.73
C ASP A 140 -5.85 22.51 -9.92
N GLU A 141 -5.85 23.07 -11.12
CA GLU A 141 -6.19 22.35 -12.36
C GLU A 141 -5.21 21.19 -12.63
N ASP A 142 -3.90 21.40 -12.47
CA ASP A 142 -2.91 20.34 -12.60
C ASP A 142 -3.19 19.18 -11.62
N SER A 143 -3.56 19.52 -10.40
CA SER A 143 -3.84 18.52 -9.36
C SER A 143 -5.11 17.73 -9.67
N VAL A 144 -6.18 18.39 -10.15
CA VAL A 144 -7.42 17.73 -10.55
C VAL A 144 -7.20 16.81 -11.75
N ASN A 145 -6.46 17.27 -12.75
CA ASN A 145 -6.14 16.47 -13.94
C ASN A 145 -5.30 15.23 -13.58
N THR A 146 -4.36 15.37 -12.63
CA THR A 146 -3.56 14.24 -12.14
C THR A 146 -4.43 13.25 -11.40
N VAL A 147 -5.28 13.70 -10.47
CA VAL A 147 -6.23 12.83 -9.76
C VAL A 147 -7.14 12.10 -10.73
N ASN A 148 -7.67 12.77 -11.75
CA ASN A 148 -8.53 12.13 -12.75
C ASN A 148 -7.81 11.02 -13.51
N ARG A 149 -6.55 11.23 -13.96
CA ARG A 149 -5.74 10.16 -14.59
C ARG A 149 -5.54 8.96 -13.68
N VAL A 150 -5.25 9.21 -12.40
CA VAL A 150 -5.10 8.14 -11.40
C VAL A 150 -6.41 7.37 -11.22
N LEU A 151 -7.53 8.08 -11.11
CA LEU A 151 -8.85 7.46 -10.97
C LEU A 151 -9.24 6.64 -12.19
N ASP A 152 -8.94 7.12 -13.39
CA ASP A 152 -9.23 6.40 -14.64
C ASP A 152 -8.39 5.12 -14.76
N ALA A 153 -7.11 5.17 -14.41
CA ALA A 153 -6.25 3.98 -14.36
C ALA A 153 -6.72 2.95 -13.32
N LEU A 154 -7.16 3.41 -12.16
CA LEU A 154 -7.76 2.54 -11.14
C LEU A 154 -9.07 1.92 -11.63
N ARG A 155 -9.90 2.67 -12.34
CA ARG A 155 -11.13 2.15 -12.95
C ARG A 155 -10.81 1.08 -13.97
N GLU A 156 -9.90 1.31 -14.91
CA GLU A 156 -9.50 0.33 -15.90
C GLU A 156 -8.97 -0.96 -15.24
N LYS A 157 -8.17 -0.83 -14.19
CA LYS A 157 -7.68 -1.99 -13.43
C LYS A 157 -8.80 -2.72 -12.71
N LEU A 158 -9.76 -2.00 -12.14
CA LEU A 158 -10.86 -2.52 -11.33
C LEU A 158 -12.11 -2.84 -12.17
N ASP A 159 -12.27 -2.33 -13.39
CA ASP A 159 -13.38 -2.61 -14.32
C ASP A 159 -13.38 -4.02 -14.90
N GLY A 160 -12.33 -4.80 -14.65
CA GLY A 160 -12.45 -6.26 -14.63
C GLY A 160 -13.34 -6.76 -13.48
N VAL A 161 -13.69 -5.90 -12.51
CA VAL A 161 -14.45 -6.21 -11.29
C VAL A 161 -15.40 -5.06 -10.94
N SER A 162 -16.54 -5.01 -11.64
CA SER A 162 -17.75 -4.25 -11.26
C SER A 162 -17.79 -2.73 -11.56
N ARG A 163 -18.55 -2.41 -12.58
CA ARG A 163 -19.11 -1.07 -12.85
C ARG A 163 -20.07 -0.66 -11.74
N ARG A 164 -19.76 0.40 -11.04
CA ARG A 164 -20.57 1.32 -10.22
C ARG A 164 -20.04 1.46 -8.80
N GLU A 165 -19.28 2.51 -8.56
CA GLU A 165 -19.41 3.25 -7.30
C GLU A 165 -18.76 4.62 -7.38
N LYS A 166 -19.44 5.61 -6.80
CA LYS A 166 -19.09 7.03 -6.80
C LYS A 166 -17.83 7.26 -5.94
N PHE A 167 -16.81 7.82 -6.56
CA PHE A 167 -15.69 8.40 -5.84
C PHE A 167 -16.15 9.65 -5.10
N ARG A 168 -15.94 9.73 -3.79
CA ARG A 168 -16.03 10.97 -3.03
C ARG A 168 -14.64 11.58 -2.95
N ILE A 169 -14.44 12.67 -3.64
CA ILE A 169 -13.34 13.60 -3.38
C ILE A 169 -13.78 14.44 -2.18
N ARG A 170 -12.98 14.42 -1.11
CA ARG A 170 -13.09 15.40 -0.01
C ARG A 170 -12.10 16.50 -0.25
#